data_107d24ae032ec5c7f801cf82a1530548
#
_entry.id   107d24ae032ec5c7f801cf82a1530548
#
_cell.length_a   1.000
_cell.length_b   1.000
_cell.length_c   1.000
_cell.angle_alpha   90.00
_cell.angle_beta   90.00
_cell.angle_gamma   90.00
#
_symmetry.space_group_name_H-M   'P 1'
#
loop_
_entity.id
_entity.type
_entity.pdbx_description
1 polymer ?
#
loop_
_entity_poly.entity_id
_entity_poly.type
_entity_poly.pdbx_seq_one_letter_code
_entity_poly.pdbx_strand_id
1 'polypeptide(L)'
;MNEKTVGMLAKFTGVSVHTIKYYEKIGLLSSTRREHSNYRSYDIRACTDIYECVKYKNLGFALKEVGNLIKEADSEAIDNLLKKRLEEIDASLSELQELKKRVTDYLAETEEIEKKQGNWYIEEMPDFWIRFQTNNLEYGKNAQLESDGINFMDYAPESKSVLKISRESLNGTENQFSWGQAVRAEYIEDIEKNENVWSRQKGYTRIKGGRAFVLYLKITGPYASEGVLQKKIRKIYRKFQQDAKIPGDAYCVRIKITHDEEGNDWNYLKIYILLKPES
;
A
#
# COMPACT_ATOMS: atom_id res chain seq x y z
N MET A 1 10.74 49.45 -36.40
CA MET A 1 11.37 49.01 -35.13
C MET A 1 10.55 47.89 -34.53
N ASN A 2 11.14 46.70 -34.45
CA ASN A 2 10.41 45.60 -33.80
C ASN A 2 10.26 45.91 -32.30
N GLU A 3 9.01 46.01 -31.86
CA GLU A 3 8.73 46.25 -30.43
C GLU A 3 9.12 45.04 -29.59
N LYS A 4 10.18 45.18 -28.82
CA LYS A 4 10.67 44.14 -27.92
C LYS A 4 9.81 44.02 -26.64
N THR A 5 8.49 43.85 -26.79
CA THR A 5 7.52 43.80 -25.70
C THR A 5 7.35 42.41 -25.16
N VAL A 6 6.76 42.27 -23.93
CA VAL A 6 6.42 40.97 -23.34
C VAL A 6 5.46 40.18 -24.24
N GLY A 7 4.54 40.85 -24.94
CA GLY A 7 3.63 40.20 -25.88
C GLY A 7 4.34 39.61 -27.11
N MET A 8 5.35 40.29 -27.62
CA MET A 8 6.20 39.73 -28.70
C MET A 8 7.03 38.56 -28.20
N LEU A 9 7.63 38.68 -27.02
CA LEU A 9 8.39 37.59 -26.42
C LEU A 9 7.50 36.33 -26.22
N ALA A 10 6.28 36.52 -25.74
CA ALA A 10 5.29 35.44 -25.59
C ALA A 10 4.97 34.76 -26.94
N LYS A 11 4.76 35.55 -28.00
CA LYS A 11 4.51 35.01 -29.35
C LYS A 11 5.70 34.22 -29.92
N PHE A 12 6.93 34.69 -29.70
CA PHE A 12 8.14 34.00 -30.19
C PHE A 12 8.48 32.73 -29.42
N THR A 13 8.24 32.73 -28.12
CA THR A 13 8.61 31.58 -27.26
C THR A 13 7.48 30.58 -27.05
N GLY A 14 6.26 30.94 -27.36
CA GLY A 14 5.06 30.13 -27.04
C GLY A 14 4.69 30.13 -25.56
N VAL A 15 5.41 30.88 -24.73
CA VAL A 15 5.17 30.95 -23.27
C VAL A 15 4.19 32.08 -22.95
N SER A 16 3.28 31.85 -22.02
CA SER A 16 2.28 32.86 -21.67
C SER A 16 2.90 34.15 -21.10
N VAL A 17 2.28 35.28 -21.34
CA VAL A 17 2.70 36.58 -20.76
C VAL A 17 2.74 36.51 -19.23
N HIS A 18 1.82 35.75 -18.61
CA HIS A 18 1.78 35.56 -17.18
C HIS A 18 3.05 34.82 -16.68
N THR A 19 3.43 33.75 -17.35
CA THR A 19 4.63 32.97 -17.03
C THR A 19 5.90 33.81 -17.20
N ILE A 20 6.00 34.60 -18.26
CA ILE A 20 7.15 35.50 -18.50
C ILE A 20 7.29 36.52 -17.37
N LYS A 21 6.16 37.17 -16.99
CA LYS A 21 6.15 38.12 -15.86
C LYS A 21 6.51 37.44 -14.52
N TYR A 22 6.09 36.19 -14.34
CA TYR A 22 6.46 35.42 -13.16
C TYR A 22 7.95 35.10 -13.12
N TYR A 23 8.55 34.65 -14.24
CA TYR A 23 9.98 34.41 -14.35
C TYR A 23 10.80 35.66 -14.10
N GLU A 24 10.35 36.83 -14.59
CA GLU A 24 10.95 38.12 -14.28
C GLU A 24 10.86 38.46 -12.79
N LYS A 25 9.67 38.26 -12.17
CA LYS A 25 9.45 38.52 -10.74
C LYS A 25 10.38 37.71 -9.84
N ILE A 26 10.66 36.47 -10.21
CA ILE A 26 11.57 35.58 -9.45
C ILE A 26 13.04 35.69 -9.92
N GLY A 27 13.32 36.63 -10.81
CA GLY A 27 14.68 36.96 -11.25
C GLY A 27 15.32 35.97 -12.23
N LEU A 28 14.53 35.13 -12.89
CA LEU A 28 15.00 34.22 -13.96
C LEU A 28 15.18 34.93 -15.31
N LEU A 29 14.51 36.07 -15.50
CA LEU A 29 14.59 36.89 -16.68
C LEU A 29 14.93 38.32 -16.32
N SER A 30 15.69 39.00 -17.17
CA SER A 30 15.99 40.42 -17.08
C SER A 30 15.21 41.21 -18.13
N SER A 31 14.70 42.36 -17.77
CA SER A 31 14.14 43.33 -18.70
C SER A 31 14.85 44.67 -18.53
N THR A 32 14.95 45.44 -19.61
CA THR A 32 15.40 46.83 -19.57
C THR A 32 14.20 47.76 -19.72
N ARG A 33 14.29 48.98 -19.16
CA ARG A 33 13.26 50.01 -19.38
C ARG A 33 13.73 50.92 -20.52
N ARG A 34 12.80 51.26 -21.41
CA ARG A 34 13.09 52.23 -22.48
C ARG A 34 13.25 53.63 -21.88
N GLU A 35 14.25 54.38 -22.36
CA GLU A 35 14.62 55.70 -21.87
C GLU A 35 13.47 56.74 -21.88
N HIS A 36 12.48 56.59 -22.76
CA HIS A 36 11.36 57.53 -22.88
C HIS A 36 9.95 56.93 -22.60
N SER A 37 9.92 55.72 -22.12
CA SER A 37 8.65 55.08 -21.74
C SER A 37 8.87 54.04 -20.64
N ASN A 38 7.93 53.93 -19.72
CA ASN A 38 8.05 53.00 -18.61
C ASN A 38 7.80 51.53 -19.01
N TYR A 39 7.81 51.25 -20.34
CA TYR A 39 7.56 49.89 -20.89
C TYR A 39 8.80 49.03 -20.81
N ARG A 40 8.60 47.78 -20.36
CA ARG A 40 9.63 46.74 -20.32
C ARG A 40 10.03 46.34 -21.74
N SER A 41 11.34 46.24 -21.99
CA SER A 41 11.92 45.75 -23.23
C SER A 41 12.75 44.49 -22.97
N TYR A 42 12.58 43.48 -23.79
CA TYR A 42 13.28 42.20 -23.72
C TYR A 42 14.14 42.03 -24.94
N ASP A 43 15.39 41.67 -24.77
CA ASP A 43 16.32 41.39 -25.88
C ASP A 43 16.25 39.91 -26.29
N ILE A 44 17.13 39.54 -27.26
CA ILE A 44 17.18 38.14 -27.73
C ILE A 44 17.61 37.17 -26.65
N ARG A 45 18.37 37.64 -25.65
CA ARG A 45 18.84 36.85 -24.53
C ARG A 45 17.68 36.34 -23.69
N ALA A 46 16.62 37.15 -23.54
CA ALA A 46 15.40 36.71 -22.83
C ALA A 46 14.74 35.49 -23.49
N CYS A 47 14.84 35.35 -24.82
CA CYS A 47 14.34 34.13 -25.50
C CYS A 47 15.14 32.88 -25.07
N THR A 48 16.47 33.01 -25.00
CA THR A 48 17.36 31.94 -24.58
C THR A 48 17.13 31.57 -23.13
N ASP A 49 17.01 32.56 -22.24
CA ASP A 49 16.76 32.33 -20.81
C ASP A 49 15.43 31.64 -20.58
N ILE A 50 14.37 32.02 -21.32
CA ILE A 50 13.08 31.33 -21.28
C ILE A 50 13.23 29.87 -21.72
N TYR A 51 13.94 29.61 -22.81
CA TYR A 51 14.17 28.25 -23.29
C TYR A 51 14.88 27.40 -22.22
N GLU A 52 15.91 27.91 -21.60
CA GLU A 52 16.63 27.24 -20.52
C GLU A 52 15.71 26.98 -19.31
N CYS A 53 14.88 27.97 -18.91
CA CYS A 53 13.89 27.80 -17.85
C CYS A 53 12.90 26.65 -18.17
N VAL A 54 12.37 26.62 -19.39
CA VAL A 54 11.41 25.60 -19.83
C VAL A 54 12.08 24.23 -19.93
N LYS A 55 13.31 24.17 -20.46
CA LYS A 55 14.10 22.93 -20.55
C LYS A 55 14.25 22.25 -19.18
N TYR A 56 14.79 22.95 -18.20
CA TYR A 56 14.99 22.37 -16.87
C TYR A 56 13.68 22.08 -16.14
N LYS A 57 12.66 22.93 -16.32
CA LYS A 57 11.32 22.63 -15.79
C LYS A 57 10.74 21.33 -16.36
N ASN A 58 10.91 21.09 -17.66
CA ASN A 58 10.44 19.86 -18.31
C ASN A 58 11.23 18.62 -17.88
N LEU A 59 12.45 18.80 -17.41
CA LEU A 59 13.25 17.75 -16.74
C LEU A 59 12.85 17.55 -15.27
N GLY A 60 11.84 18.30 -14.79
CA GLY A 60 11.26 18.13 -13.46
C GLY A 60 11.95 18.89 -12.33
N PHE A 61 12.82 19.86 -12.67
CA PHE A 61 13.45 20.72 -11.65
C PHE A 61 12.48 21.78 -11.15
N ALA A 62 12.56 22.10 -9.86
CA ALA A 62 11.82 23.23 -9.29
C ALA A 62 12.39 24.57 -9.80
N LEU A 63 11.53 25.58 -9.99
CA LEU A 63 11.95 26.87 -10.54
C LEU A 63 13.07 27.56 -9.74
N LYS A 64 13.17 27.30 -8.44
CA LYS A 64 14.25 27.80 -7.59
C LYS A 64 15.61 27.18 -7.98
N GLU A 65 15.63 25.88 -8.27
CA GLU A 65 16.81 25.15 -8.72
C GLU A 65 17.24 25.62 -10.11
N VAL A 66 16.26 25.83 -11.00
CA VAL A 66 16.48 26.40 -12.34
C VAL A 66 17.18 27.75 -12.27
N GLY A 67 16.83 28.59 -11.29
CA GLY A 67 17.47 29.89 -11.09
C GLY A 67 18.96 29.79 -10.81
N ASN A 68 19.35 28.85 -9.99
CA ASN A 68 20.76 28.60 -9.66
C ASN A 68 21.51 28.02 -10.88
N LEU A 69 20.88 27.09 -11.60
CA LEU A 69 21.47 26.49 -12.81
C LEU A 69 21.76 27.49 -13.90
N ILE A 70 20.86 28.42 -14.17
CA ILE A 70 21.03 29.41 -15.25
C ILE A 70 22.06 30.47 -14.91
N LYS A 71 22.23 30.81 -13.63
CA LYS A 71 23.04 31.94 -13.21
C LYS A 71 24.47 31.58 -12.81
N GLU A 72 24.67 30.43 -12.17
CA GLU A 72 25.87 30.15 -11.39
C GLU A 72 26.48 28.77 -11.66
N ALA A 73 25.79 27.87 -12.37
CA ALA A 73 26.25 26.51 -12.53
C ALA A 73 27.34 26.43 -13.66
N ASP A 74 28.44 25.81 -13.34
CA ASP A 74 29.39 25.32 -14.32
C ASP A 74 28.94 23.95 -14.90
N SER A 75 29.68 23.44 -15.88
CA SER A 75 29.32 22.18 -16.55
C SER A 75 29.25 20.98 -15.58
N GLU A 76 30.16 20.92 -14.62
CA GLU A 76 30.23 19.84 -13.66
C GLU A 76 29.03 19.86 -12.68
N ALA A 77 28.64 21.05 -12.23
CA ALA A 77 27.46 21.24 -11.38
C ALA A 77 26.18 20.84 -12.10
N ILE A 78 26.03 21.14 -13.40
CA ILE A 78 24.88 20.72 -14.21
C ILE A 78 24.86 19.21 -14.33
N ASP A 79 25.97 18.56 -14.66
CA ASP A 79 26.06 17.11 -14.81
C ASP A 79 25.71 16.38 -13.49
N ASN A 80 26.22 16.88 -12.37
CA ASN A 80 25.94 16.30 -11.05
C ASN A 80 24.46 16.43 -10.67
N LEU A 81 23.86 17.57 -11.00
CA LEU A 81 22.42 17.76 -10.74
C LEU A 81 21.54 16.85 -11.62
N LEU A 82 21.91 16.67 -12.89
CA LEU A 82 21.21 15.74 -13.78
C LEU A 82 21.35 14.29 -13.32
N LYS A 83 22.53 13.85 -12.86
CA LYS A 83 22.74 12.53 -12.28
C LYS A 83 21.87 12.32 -11.05
N LYS A 84 21.87 13.28 -10.12
CA LYS A 84 21.00 13.22 -8.93
C LYS A 84 19.52 13.12 -9.32
N ARG A 85 19.09 13.86 -10.35
CA ARG A 85 17.69 13.78 -10.82
C ARG A 85 17.35 12.41 -11.39
N LEU A 86 18.29 11.78 -12.10
CA LEU A 86 18.10 10.40 -12.57
C LEU A 86 17.95 9.42 -11.40
N GLU A 87 18.78 9.54 -10.37
CA GLU A 87 18.67 8.69 -9.15
C GLU A 87 17.30 8.87 -8.47
N GLU A 88 16.80 10.10 -8.37
CA GLU A 88 15.46 10.38 -7.81
C GLU A 88 14.33 9.76 -8.65
N ILE A 89 14.46 9.81 -9.98
CA ILE A 89 13.50 9.19 -10.90
C ILE A 89 13.55 7.67 -10.77
N ASP A 90 14.74 7.07 -10.72
CA ASP A 90 14.91 5.62 -10.59
C ASP A 90 14.33 5.11 -9.26
N ALA A 91 14.55 5.84 -8.16
CA ALA A 91 13.93 5.54 -6.87
C ALA A 91 12.41 5.58 -6.95
N SER A 92 11.84 6.64 -7.56
CA SER A 92 10.39 6.77 -7.74
C SER A 92 9.81 5.68 -8.65
N LEU A 93 10.53 5.27 -9.69
CA LEU A 93 10.12 4.17 -10.56
C LEU A 93 10.10 2.84 -9.80
N SER A 94 11.10 2.60 -8.94
CA SER A 94 11.13 1.39 -8.10
C SER A 94 9.95 1.34 -7.14
N GLU A 95 9.65 2.44 -6.46
CA GLU A 95 8.49 2.55 -5.57
C GLU A 95 7.16 2.31 -6.30
N LEU A 96 6.99 2.89 -7.49
CA LEU A 96 5.80 2.70 -8.31
C LEU A 96 5.65 1.26 -8.82
N GLN A 97 6.76 0.59 -9.16
CA GLN A 97 6.77 -0.81 -9.58
C GLN A 97 6.33 -1.72 -8.43
N GLU A 98 6.83 -1.48 -7.23
CA GLU A 98 6.42 -2.22 -6.04
C GLU A 98 4.95 -2.00 -5.73
N LEU A 99 4.48 -0.75 -5.73
CA LEU A 99 3.06 -0.43 -5.55
C LEU A 99 2.18 -1.13 -6.59
N LYS A 100 2.58 -1.13 -7.87
CA LYS A 100 1.86 -1.83 -8.94
C LYS A 100 1.77 -3.32 -8.65
N LYS A 101 2.86 -3.95 -8.20
CA LYS A 101 2.88 -5.37 -7.82
C LYS A 101 1.87 -5.63 -6.71
N ARG A 102 1.91 -4.86 -5.62
CA ARG A 102 0.99 -4.99 -4.46
C ARG A 102 -0.48 -4.88 -4.88
N VAL A 103 -0.81 -3.91 -5.75
CA VAL A 103 -2.18 -3.75 -6.28
C VAL A 103 -2.58 -4.95 -7.13
N THR A 104 -1.67 -5.47 -7.97
CA THR A 104 -1.92 -6.63 -8.81
C THR A 104 -2.16 -7.89 -7.97
N ASP A 105 -1.34 -8.12 -6.96
CA ASP A 105 -1.46 -9.27 -6.06
C ASP A 105 -2.78 -9.21 -5.27
N TYR A 106 -3.16 -8.05 -4.78
CA TYR A 106 -4.44 -7.86 -4.07
C TYR A 106 -5.65 -8.04 -5.01
N LEU A 107 -5.58 -7.57 -6.24
CA LEU A 107 -6.62 -7.80 -7.25
C LEU A 107 -6.80 -9.30 -7.50
N ALA A 108 -5.72 -10.05 -7.68
CA ALA A 108 -5.77 -11.51 -7.86
C ALA A 108 -6.42 -12.23 -6.66
N GLU A 109 -6.10 -11.81 -5.42
CA GLU A 109 -6.76 -12.35 -4.23
C GLU A 109 -8.27 -12.07 -4.22
N THR A 110 -8.70 -10.87 -4.63
CA THR A 110 -10.12 -10.50 -4.67
C THR A 110 -10.90 -11.24 -5.76
N GLU A 111 -10.28 -11.52 -6.88
CA GLU A 111 -10.86 -12.34 -7.96
C GLU A 111 -10.93 -13.82 -7.55
N GLU A 112 -9.87 -14.34 -6.91
CA GLU A 112 -9.85 -15.71 -6.41
C GLU A 112 -11.00 -15.96 -5.42
N ILE A 113 -11.19 -15.07 -4.43
CA ILE A 113 -12.22 -15.23 -3.40
C ILE A 113 -13.63 -15.21 -4.00
N GLU A 114 -13.86 -14.42 -5.03
CA GLU A 114 -15.17 -14.39 -5.73
C GLU A 114 -15.40 -15.66 -6.53
N LYS A 115 -14.41 -16.09 -7.31
CA LYS A 115 -14.50 -17.28 -8.16
C LYS A 115 -14.69 -18.56 -7.36
N LYS A 116 -14.02 -18.67 -6.21
CA LYS A 116 -14.04 -19.85 -5.34
C LYS A 116 -15.13 -19.82 -4.27
N GLN A 117 -15.90 -18.73 -4.15
CA GLN A 117 -16.90 -18.53 -3.12
C GLN A 117 -17.87 -19.71 -2.98
N GLY A 118 -18.12 -20.11 -1.73
CA GLY A 118 -19.02 -21.21 -1.37
C GLY A 118 -18.41 -22.61 -1.51
N ASN A 119 -17.20 -22.71 -2.06
CA ASN A 119 -16.49 -23.96 -2.26
C ASN A 119 -15.33 -24.13 -1.28
N TRP A 120 -14.87 -25.37 -1.16
CA TRP A 120 -13.68 -25.72 -0.40
C TRP A 120 -12.67 -26.46 -1.26
N TYR A 121 -11.41 -26.39 -0.87
CA TYR A 121 -10.26 -26.98 -1.57
C TYR A 121 -9.27 -27.52 -0.54
N ILE A 122 -8.38 -28.40 -0.97
CA ILE A 122 -7.18 -28.76 -0.21
C ILE A 122 -6.04 -27.97 -0.81
N GLU A 123 -5.51 -27.02 -0.04
CA GLU A 123 -4.44 -26.11 -0.45
C GLU A 123 -3.36 -26.02 0.63
N GLU A 124 -2.20 -25.49 0.30
CA GLU A 124 -1.19 -25.15 1.28
C GLU A 124 -1.55 -23.83 1.97
N MET A 125 -1.62 -23.87 3.29
CA MET A 125 -1.68 -22.67 4.12
C MET A 125 -0.26 -22.12 4.26
N PRO A 126 -0.01 -20.81 3.99
CA PRO A 126 1.29 -20.22 4.24
C PRO A 126 1.57 -20.09 5.75
N ASP A 127 2.85 -19.93 6.09
CA ASP A 127 3.24 -19.53 7.46
C ASP A 127 2.73 -18.10 7.72
N PHE A 128 2.17 -17.90 8.90
CA PHE A 128 1.69 -16.58 9.34
C PHE A 128 2.34 -16.17 10.66
N TRP A 129 2.66 -14.91 10.78
CA TRP A 129 2.77 -14.22 12.05
C TRP A 129 1.44 -13.58 12.39
N ILE A 130 0.90 -13.86 13.55
CA ILE A 130 -0.39 -13.33 14.02
C ILE A 130 -0.21 -12.64 15.36
N ARG A 131 -0.81 -11.46 15.49
CA ARG A 131 -0.98 -10.76 16.74
C ARG A 131 -2.45 -10.72 17.10
N PHE A 132 -2.84 -11.50 18.11
CA PHE A 132 -4.21 -11.50 18.62
C PHE A 132 -4.44 -10.33 19.56
N GLN A 133 -5.52 -9.60 19.34
CA GLN A 133 -5.88 -8.38 20.07
C GLN A 133 -7.10 -8.57 20.94
N THR A 134 -7.92 -9.60 20.68
CA THR A 134 -9.11 -9.88 21.50
C THR A 134 -9.14 -11.33 21.97
N ASN A 135 -9.87 -11.54 23.07
CA ASN A 135 -10.38 -12.82 23.50
C ASN A 135 -11.90 -12.70 23.54
N ASN A 136 -12.57 -13.37 22.62
CA ASN A 136 -13.96 -13.09 22.26
C ASN A 136 -14.14 -11.61 21.90
N LEU A 137 -15.08 -10.90 22.55
CA LEU A 137 -15.37 -9.48 22.32
C LEU A 137 -14.54 -8.52 23.19
N GLU A 138 -13.72 -9.04 24.10
CA GLU A 138 -12.93 -8.24 25.01
C GLU A 138 -11.51 -8.02 24.48
N TYR A 139 -10.98 -6.82 24.65
CA TYR A 139 -9.59 -6.57 24.35
C TYR A 139 -8.66 -7.35 25.30
N GLY A 140 -7.72 -8.06 24.73
CA GLY A 140 -6.70 -8.80 25.49
C GLY A 140 -5.78 -7.86 26.28
N LYS A 141 -5.17 -8.38 27.35
CA LYS A 141 -4.19 -7.61 28.16
C LYS A 141 -3.01 -7.07 27.33
N ASN A 142 -2.67 -7.74 26.24
CA ASN A 142 -1.58 -7.36 25.29
C ASN A 142 -2.13 -6.74 23.99
N ALA A 143 -3.34 -6.15 24.02
CA ALA A 143 -3.97 -5.54 22.84
C ALA A 143 -3.25 -4.27 22.40
N GLN A 144 -2.61 -3.55 23.33
CA GLN A 144 -1.85 -2.35 23.00
C GLN A 144 -0.53 -2.71 22.31
N LEU A 145 -0.19 -1.95 21.28
CA LEU A 145 1.10 -2.02 20.61
C LEU A 145 2.16 -1.36 21.52
N GLU A 146 3.22 -2.08 21.86
CA GLU A 146 4.36 -1.49 22.55
C GLU A 146 5.09 -0.50 21.62
N SER A 147 5.75 0.51 22.16
CA SER A 147 6.38 1.59 21.38
C SER A 147 7.46 1.12 20.39
N ASP A 148 8.05 -0.04 20.66
CA ASP A 148 9.04 -0.72 19.82
C ASP A 148 8.46 -1.95 19.08
N GLY A 149 7.14 -2.14 19.17
CA GLY A 149 6.41 -3.25 18.54
C GLY A 149 6.27 -3.09 17.04
N ILE A 150 6.31 -4.21 16.31
CA ILE A 150 6.03 -4.22 14.86
C ILE A 150 4.55 -3.98 14.64
N ASN A 151 4.23 -2.89 13.97
CA ASN A 151 2.86 -2.57 13.61
C ASN A 151 2.47 -3.28 12.31
N PHE A 152 1.63 -4.31 12.38
CA PHE A 152 1.17 -5.03 11.19
C PHE A 152 0.33 -4.17 10.24
N MET A 153 -0.18 -3.02 10.68
CA MET A 153 -0.89 -2.08 9.78
C MET A 153 0.02 -1.46 8.73
N ASP A 154 1.33 -1.34 9.01
CA ASP A 154 2.31 -0.78 8.08
C ASP A 154 2.56 -1.72 6.88
N TYR A 155 2.16 -2.98 7.00
CA TYR A 155 2.24 -4.01 5.95
C TYR A 155 0.94 -4.19 5.16
N ALA A 156 -0.07 -3.33 5.31
CA ALA A 156 -1.27 -3.43 4.50
C ALA A 156 -0.97 -3.10 3.02
N PRO A 157 -1.52 -3.84 2.05
CA PRO A 157 -2.58 -4.85 2.14
C PRO A 157 -2.10 -6.28 2.42
N GLU A 158 -0.80 -6.56 2.56
CA GLU A 158 -0.26 -7.89 2.86
C GLU A 158 -0.67 -8.37 4.26
N SER A 159 -0.79 -7.46 5.22
CA SER A 159 -1.43 -7.74 6.50
C SER A 159 -2.94 -7.84 6.33
N LYS A 160 -3.53 -8.80 7.01
CA LYS A 160 -4.97 -9.09 6.94
C LYS A 160 -5.59 -9.14 8.33
N SER A 161 -6.85 -8.76 8.43
CA SER A 161 -7.67 -9.08 9.60
C SER A 161 -7.90 -10.58 9.66
N VAL A 162 -7.63 -11.20 10.80
CA VAL A 162 -7.81 -12.63 11.00
C VAL A 162 -8.70 -12.88 12.23
N LEU A 163 -9.62 -13.83 12.09
CA LEU A 163 -10.40 -14.38 13.19
C LEU A 163 -9.97 -15.83 13.40
N LYS A 164 -9.43 -16.13 14.58
CA LYS A 164 -9.17 -17.50 15.01
C LYS A 164 -10.41 -18.05 15.72
N ILE A 165 -10.85 -19.23 15.33
CA ILE A 165 -11.90 -19.99 16.03
C ILE A 165 -11.27 -21.25 16.57
N SER A 166 -11.44 -21.52 17.88
CA SER A 166 -10.84 -22.69 18.50
C SER A 166 -11.43 -23.99 17.96
N ARG A 167 -10.63 -25.05 17.97
CA ARG A 167 -11.09 -26.41 17.63
C ARG A 167 -12.28 -26.84 18.46
N GLU A 168 -12.30 -26.48 19.74
CA GLU A 168 -13.39 -26.76 20.69
C GLU A 168 -14.68 -26.09 20.22
N SER A 169 -14.62 -24.82 19.84
CA SER A 169 -15.79 -24.10 19.28
C SER A 169 -16.27 -24.71 17.97
N LEU A 170 -15.36 -25.12 17.10
CA LEU A 170 -15.71 -25.79 15.85
C LEU A 170 -16.37 -27.15 16.06
N ASN A 171 -16.03 -27.86 17.12
CA ASN A 171 -16.64 -29.13 17.47
C ASN A 171 -17.86 -28.99 18.40
N GLY A 172 -18.21 -27.79 18.82
CA GLY A 172 -19.47 -27.48 19.48
C GLY A 172 -19.46 -27.54 21.01
N THR A 173 -18.27 -27.54 21.63
CA THR A 173 -18.15 -27.58 23.10
C THR A 173 -18.10 -26.19 23.75
N GLU A 174 -17.69 -25.17 22.98
CA GLU A 174 -17.49 -23.80 23.47
C GLU A 174 -17.80 -22.77 22.37
N ASN A 175 -17.81 -21.48 22.73
CA ASN A 175 -17.86 -20.38 21.76
C ASN A 175 -16.67 -19.45 22.00
N GLN A 176 -15.47 -19.88 21.58
CA GLN A 176 -14.23 -19.13 21.72
C GLN A 176 -13.68 -18.72 20.36
N PHE A 177 -13.40 -17.43 20.24
CA PHE A 177 -12.74 -16.86 19.09
C PHE A 177 -11.79 -15.73 19.53
N SER A 178 -10.83 -15.41 18.69
CA SER A 178 -9.92 -14.27 18.91
C SER A 178 -9.72 -13.54 17.59
N TRP A 179 -9.82 -12.23 17.62
CA TRP A 179 -9.52 -11.39 16.49
C TRP A 179 -8.10 -10.85 16.60
N GLY A 180 -7.46 -10.68 15.44
CA GLY A 180 -6.11 -10.12 15.35
C GLY A 180 -5.75 -9.70 13.93
N GLN A 181 -4.47 -9.46 13.76
CA GLN A 181 -3.84 -9.14 12.49
C GLN A 181 -2.86 -10.25 12.14
N ALA A 182 -2.84 -10.64 10.87
CA ALA A 182 -1.94 -11.66 10.34
C ALA A 182 -1.12 -11.10 9.18
N VAL A 183 0.15 -11.45 9.13
CA VAL A 183 1.04 -11.20 7.99
C VAL A 183 1.68 -12.52 7.61
N ARG A 184 1.79 -12.83 6.31
CA ARG A 184 2.54 -14.01 5.89
C ARG A 184 4.01 -13.85 6.27
N ALA A 185 4.64 -14.92 6.73
CA ALA A 185 6.03 -14.89 7.18
C ALA A 185 6.98 -14.40 6.08
N GLU A 186 6.73 -14.73 4.83
CA GLU A 186 7.54 -14.31 3.67
C GLU A 186 7.68 -12.78 3.51
N TYR A 187 6.72 -12.00 4.01
CA TYR A 187 6.78 -10.53 3.94
C TYR A 187 7.58 -9.89 5.09
N ILE A 188 7.93 -10.67 6.10
CA ILE A 188 8.65 -10.19 7.29
C ILE A 188 9.96 -10.94 7.55
N GLU A 189 10.37 -11.86 6.68
CA GLU A 189 11.61 -12.64 6.84
C GLU A 189 12.87 -11.78 6.95
N ASP A 190 12.94 -10.63 6.28
CA ASP A 190 14.08 -9.72 6.41
C ASP A 190 14.17 -9.09 7.81
N ILE A 191 13.04 -8.98 8.51
CA ILE A 191 12.97 -8.53 9.89
C ILE A 191 13.28 -9.67 10.84
N GLU A 192 12.93 -10.92 10.50
CA GLU A 192 13.23 -12.13 11.29
C GLU A 192 14.73 -12.40 11.42
N LYS A 193 15.54 -12.02 10.42
CA LYS A 193 17.02 -12.13 10.48
C LYS A 193 17.62 -11.33 11.63
N ASN A 194 16.88 -10.40 12.21
CA ASN A 194 17.19 -9.73 13.46
C ASN A 194 16.50 -10.48 14.62
N GLU A 195 17.00 -11.67 14.96
CA GLU A 195 16.46 -12.57 16.03
C GLU A 195 16.17 -11.86 17.36
N ASN A 196 16.82 -10.73 17.62
CA ASN A 196 16.61 -9.92 18.82
C ASN A 196 15.30 -9.13 18.82
N VAL A 197 14.65 -8.92 17.69
CA VAL A 197 13.41 -8.13 17.60
C VAL A 197 12.20 -8.98 17.97
N TRP A 198 12.12 -10.21 17.45
CA TRP A 198 10.95 -11.09 17.63
C TRP A 198 10.90 -11.79 18.98
N SER A 199 12.05 -12.20 19.52
CA SER A 199 12.12 -12.88 20.83
C SER A 199 11.71 -11.99 22.01
N ARG A 200 11.72 -10.66 21.84
CA ARG A 200 11.34 -9.68 22.86
C ARG A 200 9.89 -9.22 22.75
N GLN A 201 9.20 -9.48 21.64
CA GLN A 201 7.84 -8.96 21.40
C GLN A 201 6.79 -9.92 21.94
N LYS A 202 6.22 -9.58 23.10
CA LYS A 202 5.09 -10.29 23.69
C LYS A 202 3.84 -10.12 22.81
N GLY A 203 3.16 -11.23 22.51
CA GLY A 203 1.87 -11.22 21.85
C GLY A 203 1.86 -11.60 20.37
N TYR A 204 3.00 -11.86 19.76
CA TYR A 204 3.09 -12.39 18.39
C TYR A 204 3.20 -13.92 18.42
N THR A 205 2.47 -14.58 17.55
CA THR A 205 2.44 -16.03 17.44
C THR A 205 2.72 -16.44 15.99
N ARG A 206 3.74 -17.28 15.78
CA ARG A 206 3.97 -17.91 14.49
C ARG A 206 3.08 -19.14 14.34
N ILE A 207 2.30 -19.17 13.30
CA ILE A 207 1.50 -20.33 12.87
C ILE A 207 2.20 -20.92 11.66
N LYS A 208 2.75 -22.13 11.82
CA LYS A 208 3.31 -22.87 10.69
C LYS A 208 2.20 -23.29 9.75
N GLY A 209 2.40 -23.05 8.50
CA GLY A 209 1.53 -23.47 7.42
C GLY A 209 1.61 -24.97 7.15
N GLY A 210 1.03 -25.38 6.06
CA GLY A 210 1.00 -26.76 5.58
C GLY A 210 -0.33 -27.12 4.93
N ARG A 211 -0.50 -28.41 4.60
CA ARG A 211 -1.71 -28.92 3.96
C ARG A 211 -2.97 -28.60 4.79
N ALA A 212 -3.90 -27.88 4.19
CA ALA A 212 -5.10 -27.38 4.88
C ALA A 212 -6.37 -27.62 4.08
N PHE A 213 -7.48 -27.82 4.79
CA PHE A 213 -8.81 -27.62 4.24
C PHE A 213 -9.05 -26.11 4.18
N VAL A 214 -9.29 -25.59 2.99
CA VAL A 214 -9.49 -24.17 2.73
C VAL A 214 -10.89 -23.92 2.23
N LEU A 215 -11.65 -23.08 2.94
CA LEU A 215 -13.02 -22.72 2.61
C LEU A 215 -13.08 -21.24 2.23
N TYR A 216 -13.70 -20.94 1.10
CA TYR A 216 -13.98 -19.59 0.62
C TYR A 216 -15.43 -19.23 0.93
N LEU A 217 -15.63 -18.24 1.81
CA LEU A 217 -16.96 -17.94 2.35
C LEU A 217 -17.28 -16.45 2.30
N LYS A 218 -18.50 -16.13 1.84
CA LYS A 218 -19.12 -14.81 1.98
C LYS A 218 -20.14 -14.86 3.12
N ILE A 219 -20.05 -13.92 4.07
CA ILE A 219 -20.89 -13.91 5.26
C ILE A 219 -21.15 -12.48 5.75
N THR A 220 -22.33 -12.23 6.30
CA THR A 220 -22.72 -10.94 6.89
C THR A 220 -23.11 -11.10 8.35
N GLY A 221 -23.25 -9.95 9.04
CA GLY A 221 -23.71 -9.86 10.43
C GLY A 221 -22.65 -10.22 11.47
N PRO A 222 -23.06 -10.37 12.74
CA PRO A 222 -22.18 -10.70 13.87
C PRO A 222 -21.82 -12.19 13.87
N TYR A 223 -21.25 -12.66 12.77
CA TYR A 223 -21.03 -14.07 12.44
C TYR A 223 -20.16 -14.85 13.43
N ALA A 224 -19.26 -14.16 14.16
CA ALA A 224 -18.37 -14.81 15.12
C ALA A 224 -19.02 -14.99 16.49
N SER A 225 -19.58 -13.91 17.04
CA SER A 225 -20.14 -13.87 18.39
C SER A 225 -21.38 -14.77 18.55
N GLU A 226 -22.20 -14.89 17.51
CA GLU A 226 -23.42 -15.73 17.52
C GLU A 226 -23.17 -17.18 17.09
N GLY A 227 -21.93 -17.56 16.82
CA GLY A 227 -21.57 -18.91 16.39
C GLY A 227 -22.07 -19.29 14.99
N VAL A 228 -22.50 -18.31 14.19
CA VAL A 228 -22.99 -18.53 12.82
C VAL A 228 -21.88 -19.09 11.93
N LEU A 229 -20.68 -18.51 12.02
CA LEU A 229 -19.54 -18.96 11.25
C LEU A 229 -19.10 -20.37 11.62
N GLN A 230 -19.07 -20.69 12.92
CA GLN A 230 -18.73 -22.01 13.44
C GLN A 230 -19.68 -23.09 12.90
N LYS A 231 -21.00 -22.81 12.93
CA LYS A 231 -22.02 -23.71 12.39
C LYS A 231 -21.87 -23.92 10.87
N LYS A 232 -21.57 -22.86 10.11
CA LYS A 232 -21.34 -22.95 8.65
C LYS A 232 -20.09 -23.77 8.33
N ILE A 233 -18.96 -23.49 8.99
CA ILE A 233 -17.72 -24.24 8.81
C ILE A 233 -17.95 -25.71 9.09
N ARG A 234 -18.55 -26.04 10.23
CA ARG A 234 -18.87 -27.44 10.63
C ARG A 234 -19.73 -28.14 9.60
N LYS A 235 -20.78 -27.48 9.12
CA LYS A 235 -21.70 -28.06 8.11
C LYS A 235 -20.96 -28.39 6.81
N ILE A 236 -20.04 -27.51 6.37
CA ILE A 236 -19.30 -27.72 5.14
C ILE A 236 -18.17 -28.74 5.32
N TYR A 237 -17.48 -28.71 6.46
CA TYR A 237 -16.43 -29.68 6.77
C TYR A 237 -16.95 -31.11 6.84
N ARG A 238 -18.17 -31.32 7.34
CA ARG A 238 -18.83 -32.63 7.33
C ARG A 238 -19.11 -33.20 5.94
N LYS A 239 -19.19 -32.35 4.91
CA LYS A 239 -19.31 -32.82 3.52
C LYS A 239 -17.95 -33.29 2.97
N PHE A 240 -16.84 -32.76 3.50
CA PHE A 240 -15.49 -33.19 3.18
C PHE A 240 -15.16 -34.52 3.90
N GLN A 241 -15.46 -34.58 5.19
CA GLN A 241 -15.18 -35.75 6.02
C GLN A 241 -16.37 -36.05 6.93
N GLN A 242 -17.14 -37.06 6.56
CA GLN A 242 -18.36 -37.46 7.27
C GLN A 242 -18.01 -37.93 8.68
N ASP A 243 -18.71 -37.39 9.71
CA ASP A 243 -18.55 -37.72 11.14
C ASP A 243 -17.17 -37.45 11.78
N ALA A 244 -16.24 -36.89 11.04
CA ALA A 244 -14.93 -36.53 11.57
C ALA A 244 -14.99 -35.24 12.42
N LYS A 245 -14.28 -35.25 13.55
CA LYS A 245 -14.01 -34.03 14.31
C LYS A 245 -13.02 -33.14 13.51
N ILE A 246 -13.28 -31.83 13.54
CA ILE A 246 -12.36 -30.85 12.96
C ILE A 246 -11.02 -30.93 13.71
N PRO A 247 -9.88 -31.10 13.01
CA PRO A 247 -8.62 -31.50 13.65
C PRO A 247 -7.87 -30.36 14.32
N GLY A 248 -8.14 -29.11 13.93
CA GLY A 248 -7.42 -27.92 14.43
C GLY A 248 -8.29 -26.68 14.51
N ASP A 249 -7.67 -25.58 14.86
CA ASP A 249 -8.27 -24.25 14.86
C ASP A 249 -8.55 -23.80 13.43
N ALA A 250 -9.56 -22.93 13.24
CA ALA A 250 -9.79 -22.26 11.98
C ALA A 250 -9.20 -20.83 12.02
N TYR A 251 -8.44 -20.50 10.99
CA TYR A 251 -7.91 -19.16 10.77
C TYR A 251 -8.67 -18.52 9.61
N CYS A 252 -9.58 -17.60 9.95
CA CYS A 252 -10.47 -16.94 8.99
C CYS A 252 -9.87 -15.61 8.57
N VAL A 253 -9.15 -15.60 7.47
CA VAL A 253 -8.49 -14.41 6.92
C VAL A 253 -9.48 -13.63 6.07
N ARG A 254 -9.73 -12.37 6.43
CA ARG A 254 -10.61 -11.49 5.66
C ARG A 254 -9.86 -10.88 4.48
N ILE A 255 -10.31 -11.21 3.27
CA ILE A 255 -9.71 -10.69 2.03
C ILE A 255 -10.29 -9.32 1.69
N LYS A 256 -11.62 -9.20 1.70
CA LYS A 256 -12.30 -7.92 1.47
C LYS A 256 -13.63 -7.83 2.22
N ILE A 257 -14.14 -6.60 2.30
CA ILE A 257 -15.49 -6.29 2.75
C ILE A 257 -16.20 -5.50 1.65
N THR A 258 -17.48 -5.76 1.47
CA THR A 258 -18.35 -4.99 0.57
C THR A 258 -19.64 -4.65 1.28
N HIS A 259 -20.36 -3.66 0.76
CA HIS A 259 -21.67 -3.26 1.25
C HIS A 259 -22.71 -3.55 0.16
N ASP A 260 -23.92 -3.95 0.57
CA ASP A 260 -25.06 -4.03 -0.34
C ASP A 260 -25.87 -2.73 -0.33
N GLU A 261 -26.94 -2.67 -1.14
CA GLU A 261 -27.81 -1.51 -1.24
C GLU A 261 -28.59 -1.23 0.06
N GLU A 262 -28.72 -2.23 0.93
CA GLU A 262 -29.38 -2.13 2.23
C GLU A 262 -28.39 -1.71 3.34
N GLY A 263 -27.09 -1.55 3.01
CA GLY A 263 -26.03 -1.17 3.94
C GLY A 263 -25.50 -2.32 4.79
N ASN A 264 -25.80 -3.58 4.44
CA ASN A 264 -25.22 -4.71 5.14
C ASN A 264 -23.77 -4.95 4.72
N ASP A 265 -22.91 -5.23 5.70
CA ASP A 265 -21.53 -5.62 5.49
C ASP A 265 -21.39 -7.07 5.05
N TRP A 266 -20.75 -7.31 3.92
CA TRP A 266 -20.41 -8.63 3.44
C TRP A 266 -18.92 -8.89 3.57
N ASN A 267 -18.54 -9.80 4.43
CA ASN A 267 -17.15 -10.21 4.64
C ASN A 267 -16.82 -11.41 3.75
N TYR A 268 -15.72 -11.32 3.02
CA TYR A 268 -15.18 -12.39 2.19
C TYR A 268 -13.98 -13.00 2.91
N LEU A 269 -14.15 -14.24 3.34
CA LEU A 269 -13.21 -14.94 4.21
C LEU A 269 -12.57 -16.12 3.48
N LYS A 270 -11.25 -16.20 3.52
CA LYS A 270 -10.47 -17.40 3.22
C LYS A 270 -10.14 -18.07 4.55
N ILE A 271 -10.68 -19.27 4.76
CA ILE A 271 -10.67 -19.96 6.06
C ILE A 271 -9.78 -21.18 5.94
N TYR A 272 -8.74 -21.25 6.74
CA TYR A 272 -7.77 -22.34 6.78
C TYR A 272 -8.00 -23.21 8.01
N ILE A 273 -8.02 -24.54 7.82
CA ILE A 273 -8.00 -25.54 8.89
C ILE A 273 -6.89 -26.53 8.53
N LEU A 274 -5.80 -26.51 9.30
CA LEU A 274 -4.68 -27.42 9.07
C LEU A 274 -5.11 -28.87 9.25
N LEU A 275 -4.79 -29.69 8.29
CA LEU A 275 -4.98 -31.13 8.34
C LEU A 275 -3.79 -31.76 9.06
N LYS A 276 -4.07 -32.87 9.76
CA LYS A 276 -2.95 -33.65 10.35
C LYS A 276 -2.12 -34.23 9.22
N PRO A 277 -0.77 -34.35 9.38
CA PRO A 277 0.03 -35.13 8.46
C PRO A 277 -0.59 -36.53 8.30
N GLU A 278 -0.63 -37.02 7.09
CA GLU A 278 -0.98 -38.42 6.84
C GLU A 278 0.10 -39.27 7.51
N SER A 279 -0.32 -40.11 8.46
CA SER A 279 0.55 -41.04 9.21
C SER A 279 1.05 -42.18 8.32
#